data_d2d96bc32e7870790e402e822965588a
#
_entry.id   d2d96bc32e7870790e402e822965588a
#
_cell.length_a   1.000
_cell.length_b   1.000
_cell.length_c   1.000
_cell.angle_alpha   90.00
_cell.angle_beta   90.00
_cell.angle_gamma   90.00
#
_symmetry.space_group_name_H-M   'P 1'
#
loop_
_entity.id
_entity.type
_entity.pdbx_description
1 polymer ?
#
loop_
_entity_poly.entity_id
_entity_poly.type
_entity_poly.pdbx_seq_one_letter_code
_entity_poly.pdbx_strand_id
1 'polypeptide(L)'
;KKLIFALLCAVVTIGASAQDGKLTVNAGFLFPSTLNATVGYEHPLAYGNALEVFGEVGNHWRKPDFWKGYYWDGGIVYKHRLARYKNGMLRFRFGPQFGAVERKFFLGLEGGFEYSYVFRNGWEFSLTQKNNVNFIHGDTFRNGMLLGFKIPF
;
A
#
# COMPACT_ATOMS: atom_id res chain seq x y z
N LYS A 1 3.03 -21.79 -0.22
CA LYS A 1 3.94 -21.47 0.92
C LYS A 1 5.33 -21.02 0.40
N LYS A 2 5.97 -21.74 -0.54
CA LYS A 2 7.31 -21.41 -1.08
C LYS A 2 7.31 -20.10 -1.89
N LEU A 3 6.23 -19.79 -2.62
CA LEU A 3 6.11 -18.57 -3.43
C LEU A 3 6.00 -17.31 -2.57
N ILE A 4 5.27 -17.36 -1.46
CA ILE A 4 5.13 -16.25 -0.51
C ILE A 4 6.47 -15.97 0.17
N PHE A 5 7.20 -17.01 0.55
CA PHE A 5 8.54 -16.88 1.12
C PHE A 5 9.55 -16.29 0.12
N ALA A 6 9.51 -16.73 -1.14
CA ALA A 6 10.33 -16.18 -2.21
C ALA A 6 10.01 -14.71 -2.50
N LEU A 7 8.73 -14.33 -2.48
CA LEU A 7 8.31 -12.93 -2.65
C LEU A 7 8.78 -12.06 -1.48
N LEU A 8 8.68 -12.57 -0.25
CA LEU A 8 9.17 -11.89 0.95
C LEU A 8 10.70 -11.71 0.90
N CYS A 9 11.43 -12.74 0.50
CA CYS A 9 12.89 -12.68 0.32
C CYS A 9 13.28 -11.70 -0.81
N ALA A 10 12.55 -11.67 -1.92
CA ALA A 10 12.79 -10.72 -3.01
C ALA A 10 12.59 -9.26 -2.57
N VAL A 11 11.55 -8.97 -1.78
CA VAL A 11 11.31 -7.63 -1.23
C VAL A 11 12.44 -7.22 -0.26
N VAL A 12 12.91 -8.14 0.56
CA VAL A 12 14.02 -7.90 1.51
C VAL A 12 15.35 -7.68 0.78
N THR A 13 15.63 -8.45 -0.28
CA THR A 13 16.89 -8.30 -1.05
C THR A 13 16.94 -7.02 -1.89
N ILE A 14 15.82 -6.54 -2.40
CA ILE A 14 15.72 -5.23 -3.09
C ILE A 14 15.98 -4.09 -2.08
N GLY A 15 15.49 -4.22 -0.85
CA GLY A 15 15.71 -3.25 0.23
C GLY A 15 17.18 -3.13 0.66
N ALA A 16 17.93 -4.23 0.66
CA ALA A 16 19.33 -4.26 1.10
C ALA A 16 20.30 -3.52 0.16
N SER A 17 19.88 -3.22 -1.07
CA SER A 17 20.73 -2.53 -2.08
C SER A 17 20.47 -1.02 -2.18
N ALA A 18 19.45 -0.50 -1.50
CA ALA A 18 19.03 0.89 -1.63
C ALA A 18 19.29 1.66 -0.32
N GLN A 19 20.30 2.49 -0.33
CA GLN A 19 20.79 3.27 0.83
C GLN A 19 19.77 4.22 1.47
N ASP A 20 18.59 4.47 0.85
CA ASP A 20 17.60 5.43 1.33
C ASP A 20 16.15 4.90 1.30
N GLY A 21 15.96 3.59 1.22
CA GLY A 21 14.63 2.97 1.15
C GLY A 21 13.89 2.94 2.48
N LYS A 22 12.56 2.79 2.42
CA LYS A 22 11.70 2.65 3.60
C LYS A 22 10.79 1.44 3.45
N LEU A 23 10.73 0.61 4.49
CA LEU A 23 9.68 -0.39 4.63
C LEU A 23 8.40 0.31 5.06
N THR A 24 7.32 0.09 4.33
CA THR A 24 5.99 0.62 4.67
C THR A 24 5.11 -0.52 5.19
N VAL A 25 4.43 -0.29 6.31
CA VAL A 25 3.45 -1.21 6.87
C VAL A 25 2.22 -0.40 7.21
N ASN A 26 1.09 -0.73 6.58
CA ASN A 26 -0.16 -0.03 6.81
C ASN A 26 -1.29 -1.02 7.11
N ALA A 27 -2.26 -0.59 7.88
CA ALA A 27 -3.49 -1.33 8.12
C ALA A 27 -4.67 -0.36 8.25
N GLY A 28 -5.85 -0.82 7.88
CA GLY A 28 -7.05 0.00 7.96
C GLY A 28 -8.26 -0.69 7.37
N PHE A 29 -9.19 0.10 6.90
CA PHE A 29 -10.42 -0.41 6.31
C PHE A 29 -10.77 0.32 5.01
N LEU A 30 -11.35 -0.44 4.09
CA LEU A 30 -11.89 0.06 2.84
C LEU A 30 -13.40 -0.22 2.81
N PHE A 31 -14.17 0.81 2.45
CA PHE A 31 -15.59 0.64 2.20
C PHE A 31 -15.84 -0.20 0.93
N PRO A 32 -16.90 -1.01 0.92
CA PRO A 32 -17.99 -1.07 1.91
C PRO A 32 -17.72 -1.93 3.14
N SER A 33 -16.78 -2.84 3.18
CA SER A 33 -16.67 -3.78 4.30
C SER A 33 -15.37 -4.59 4.30
N THR A 34 -14.24 -3.96 4.04
CA THR A 34 -12.96 -4.67 3.91
C THR A 34 -11.95 -4.19 4.96
N LEU A 35 -11.43 -5.11 5.76
CA LEU A 35 -10.17 -4.92 6.48
C LEU A 35 -9.00 -5.13 5.53
N ASN A 36 -7.98 -4.30 5.66
CA ASN A 36 -6.87 -4.25 4.74
C ASN A 36 -5.55 -4.11 5.50
N ALA A 37 -4.54 -4.82 5.03
CA ALA A 37 -3.17 -4.68 5.49
C ALA A 37 -2.22 -4.66 4.28
N THR A 38 -1.29 -3.71 4.28
CA THR A 38 -0.35 -3.48 3.17
C THR A 38 1.07 -3.50 3.71
N VAL A 39 1.95 -4.15 2.99
CA VAL A 39 3.40 -4.09 3.20
C VAL A 39 4.05 -3.68 1.89
N GLY A 40 4.97 -2.72 1.94
CA GLY A 40 5.61 -2.21 0.75
C GLY A 40 7.04 -1.74 1.00
N TYR A 41 7.69 -1.45 -0.10
CA TYR A 41 8.99 -0.79 -0.15
C TYR A 41 8.84 0.55 -0.87
N GLU A 42 9.17 1.64 -0.17
CA GLU A 42 9.17 2.99 -0.72
C GLU A 42 10.60 3.44 -1.04
N HIS A 43 10.85 3.73 -2.30
CA HIS A 43 12.10 4.33 -2.76
C HIS A 43 11.90 5.85 -2.91
N PRO A 44 12.66 6.69 -2.18
CA PRO A 44 12.57 8.14 -2.31
C PRO A 44 13.14 8.59 -3.65
N LEU A 45 12.45 9.52 -4.27
CA LEU A 45 12.86 10.20 -5.49
C LEU A 45 13.16 11.68 -5.22
N ALA A 46 13.68 12.36 -6.22
CA ALA A 46 13.97 13.79 -6.14
C ALA A 46 12.72 14.61 -5.73
N TYR A 47 12.97 15.72 -5.07
CA TYR A 47 11.95 16.70 -4.64
C TYR A 47 10.89 16.18 -3.66
N GLY A 48 11.17 15.09 -2.94
CA GLY A 48 10.25 14.48 -1.98
C GLY A 48 9.15 13.62 -2.59
N ASN A 49 9.25 13.33 -3.88
CA ASN A 49 8.47 12.28 -4.53
C ASN A 49 8.96 10.90 -4.08
N ALA A 50 8.20 9.87 -4.35
CA ALA A 50 8.62 8.50 -4.06
C ALA A 50 7.95 7.51 -5.02
N LEU A 51 8.55 6.33 -5.14
CA LEU A 51 7.97 5.17 -5.80
C LEU A 51 7.80 4.07 -4.75
N GLU A 52 6.62 3.50 -4.65
CA GLU A 52 6.33 2.39 -3.73
C GLU A 52 5.92 1.16 -4.52
N VAL A 53 6.54 0.02 -4.19
CA VAL A 53 6.08 -1.30 -4.59
C VAL A 53 5.44 -1.93 -3.36
N PHE A 54 4.21 -2.41 -3.46
CA PHE A 54 3.48 -2.95 -2.33
C PHE A 54 2.79 -4.27 -2.63
N GLY A 55 2.56 -5.03 -1.57
CA GLY A 55 1.65 -6.16 -1.52
C GLY A 55 0.58 -5.91 -0.46
N GLU A 56 -0.63 -6.30 -0.76
CA GLU A 56 -1.80 -6.06 0.06
C GLU A 56 -2.59 -7.34 0.27
N VAL A 57 -3.15 -7.47 1.44
CA VAL A 57 -4.12 -8.51 1.77
C VAL A 57 -5.33 -7.87 2.44
N GLY A 58 -6.50 -8.39 2.14
CA GLY A 58 -7.71 -7.90 2.75
C GLY A 58 -8.78 -8.97 2.88
N ASN A 59 -9.77 -8.66 3.71
CA ASN A 59 -10.87 -9.54 3.98
C ASN A 59 -12.18 -8.76 4.13
N HIS A 60 -13.23 -9.26 3.50
CA HIS A 60 -14.60 -8.75 3.65
C HIS A 60 -15.24 -9.33 4.91
N TRP A 61 -15.31 -8.55 6.00
CA TRP A 61 -15.88 -9.03 7.29
C TRP A 61 -17.39 -9.30 7.28
N ARG A 62 -18.12 -8.84 6.27
CA ARG A 62 -19.55 -9.12 6.13
C ARG A 62 -19.86 -10.49 5.52
N LYS A 63 -18.85 -11.19 5.00
CA LYS A 63 -19.04 -12.54 4.48
C LYS A 63 -18.99 -13.54 5.65
N PRO A 64 -19.92 -14.51 5.71
CA PRO A 64 -20.02 -15.44 6.84
C PRO A 64 -18.83 -16.39 6.96
N ASP A 65 -18.04 -16.50 5.90
CA ASP A 65 -16.86 -17.36 5.85
C ASP A 65 -15.63 -16.50 5.56
N PHE A 66 -14.70 -16.47 6.51
CA PHE A 66 -13.46 -15.69 6.43
C PHE A 66 -12.70 -15.94 5.11
N TRP A 67 -12.63 -17.21 4.69
CA TRP A 67 -11.89 -17.60 3.50
C TRP A 67 -12.57 -17.20 2.18
N LYS A 68 -13.87 -16.96 2.17
CA LYS A 68 -14.62 -16.49 0.99
C LYS A 68 -14.53 -14.99 0.77
N GLY A 69 -14.11 -14.23 1.79
CA GLY A 69 -13.93 -12.78 1.69
C GLY A 69 -12.51 -12.33 1.43
N TYR A 70 -11.57 -13.24 1.34
CA TYR A 70 -10.15 -12.94 1.20
C TYR A 70 -9.78 -12.51 -0.21
N TYR A 71 -8.96 -11.46 -0.29
CA TYR A 71 -8.27 -11.08 -1.52
C TYR A 71 -6.80 -10.76 -1.21
N TRP A 72 -6.00 -10.80 -2.26
CA TRP A 72 -4.64 -10.29 -2.24
C TRP A 72 -4.38 -9.51 -3.51
N ASP A 73 -3.57 -8.49 -3.41
CA ASP A 73 -3.09 -7.74 -4.55
C ASP A 73 -1.69 -7.18 -4.31
N GLY A 74 -1.17 -6.57 -5.34
CA GLY A 74 0.07 -5.83 -5.32
C GLY A 74 0.09 -4.82 -6.44
N GLY A 75 0.99 -3.87 -6.31
CA GLY A 75 1.07 -2.80 -7.30
C GLY A 75 2.30 -1.93 -7.14
N ILE A 76 2.35 -0.95 -8.01
CA ILE A 76 3.38 0.09 -7.99
C ILE A 76 2.68 1.43 -7.94
N VAL A 77 3.04 2.26 -6.98
CA VAL A 77 2.44 3.57 -6.76
C VAL A 77 3.50 4.64 -6.83
N TYR A 78 3.27 5.62 -7.68
CA TYR A 78 4.02 6.87 -7.68
C TYR A 78 3.38 7.84 -6.70
N LYS A 79 4.22 8.48 -5.86
CA LYS A 79 3.81 9.45 -4.86
C LYS A 79 4.38 10.81 -5.20
N HIS A 80 3.51 11.73 -5.58
CA HIS A 80 3.86 13.10 -5.89
C HIS A 80 3.70 14.00 -4.67
N ARG A 81 4.76 14.73 -4.30
CA ARG A 81 4.70 15.68 -3.18
C ARG A 81 3.84 16.88 -3.54
N LEU A 82 2.79 17.11 -2.78
CA LEU A 82 1.94 18.30 -2.90
C LEU A 82 2.39 19.42 -1.98
N ALA A 83 2.66 19.09 -0.72
CA ALA A 83 3.07 20.08 0.29
C ALA A 83 4.02 19.46 1.32
N ARG A 84 4.85 20.32 1.90
CA ARG A 84 5.72 19.97 3.04
C ARG A 84 5.71 21.11 4.04
N TYR A 85 5.46 20.79 5.31
CA TYR A 85 5.56 21.75 6.39
C TYR A 85 6.25 21.10 7.58
N LYS A 86 7.41 21.64 7.97
CA LYS A 86 8.25 21.07 9.03
C LYS A 86 8.49 19.57 8.80
N ASN A 87 8.01 18.72 9.70
CA ASN A 87 8.15 17.26 9.65
C ASN A 87 6.97 16.56 8.94
N GLY A 88 5.94 17.33 8.56
CA GLY A 88 4.77 16.81 7.85
C GLY A 88 4.93 16.92 6.34
N MET A 89 4.44 15.93 5.61
CA MET A 89 4.45 15.91 4.16
C MET A 89 3.13 15.34 3.64
N LEU A 90 2.52 16.05 2.67
CA LEU A 90 1.34 15.60 1.95
C LEU A 90 1.75 15.17 0.55
N ARG A 91 1.35 13.97 0.14
CA ARG A 91 1.59 13.40 -1.18
C ARG A 91 0.28 12.97 -1.82
N PHE A 92 0.17 13.14 -3.12
CA PHE A 92 -0.80 12.45 -3.96
C PHE A 92 -0.18 11.15 -4.44
N ARG A 93 -0.91 10.03 -4.35
CA ARG A 93 -0.43 8.71 -4.76
C ARG A 93 -1.34 8.15 -5.85
N PHE A 94 -0.74 7.49 -6.85
CA PHE A 94 -1.48 6.80 -7.89
C PHE A 94 -0.63 5.73 -8.56
N GLY A 95 -1.27 4.68 -9.05
CA GLY A 95 -0.58 3.62 -9.76
C GLY A 95 -1.46 2.41 -10.07
N PRO A 96 -0.97 1.51 -10.90
CA PRO A 96 -1.63 0.26 -11.21
C PRO A 96 -1.53 -0.74 -10.06
N GLN A 97 -2.59 -1.53 -9.91
CA GLN A 97 -2.65 -2.67 -9.01
C GLN A 97 -3.25 -3.89 -9.72
N PHE A 98 -2.83 -5.07 -9.31
CA PHE A 98 -3.34 -6.34 -9.81
C PHE A 98 -3.35 -7.38 -8.70
N GLY A 99 -4.27 -8.31 -8.78
CA GLY A 99 -4.39 -9.34 -7.74
C GLY A 99 -5.47 -10.34 -8.03
N ALA A 100 -5.95 -10.98 -6.98
CA ALA A 100 -7.05 -11.93 -7.08
C ALA A 100 -8.02 -11.79 -5.90
N VAL A 101 -9.30 -11.85 -6.22
CA VAL A 101 -10.42 -11.93 -5.30
C VAL A 101 -11.23 -13.18 -5.61
N GLU A 102 -11.47 -14.05 -4.62
CA GLU A 102 -12.22 -15.29 -4.81
C GLU A 102 -11.71 -16.14 -6.00
N ARG A 103 -10.39 -16.24 -6.18
CA ARG A 103 -9.71 -16.93 -7.31
C ARG A 103 -9.91 -16.29 -8.68
N LYS A 104 -10.52 -15.13 -8.77
CA LYS A 104 -10.66 -14.37 -10.02
C LYS A 104 -9.64 -13.25 -10.06
N PHE A 105 -8.88 -13.17 -11.13
CA PHE A 105 -7.92 -12.10 -11.36
C PHE A 105 -8.63 -10.75 -11.48
N PHE A 106 -8.06 -9.71 -10.91
CA PHE A 106 -8.48 -8.34 -11.15
C PHE A 106 -7.31 -7.44 -11.53
N LEU A 107 -7.63 -6.40 -12.26
CA LEU A 107 -6.74 -5.31 -12.61
C LEU A 107 -7.42 -4.00 -12.24
N GLY A 108 -6.69 -3.09 -11.65
CA GLY A 108 -7.24 -1.81 -11.23
C GLY A 108 -6.21 -0.70 -11.15
N LEU A 109 -6.70 0.45 -10.74
CA LEU A 109 -5.88 1.62 -10.40
C LEU A 109 -6.12 1.98 -8.95
N GLU A 110 -5.04 2.33 -8.28
CA GLU A 110 -5.05 2.96 -6.97
C GLU A 110 -4.79 4.45 -7.10
N GLY A 111 -5.51 5.26 -6.32
CA GLY A 111 -5.25 6.69 -6.22
C GLY A 111 -5.68 7.22 -4.85
N GLY A 112 -5.06 8.30 -4.39
CA GLY A 112 -5.41 8.88 -3.10
C GLY A 112 -4.41 9.86 -2.56
N PHE A 113 -4.49 10.12 -1.26
CA PHE A 113 -3.62 11.05 -0.56
C PHE A 113 -2.92 10.34 0.60
N GLU A 114 -1.69 10.70 0.82
CA GLU A 114 -0.91 10.23 1.95
C GLU A 114 -0.36 11.44 2.71
N TYR A 115 -0.70 11.53 3.98
CA TYR A 115 -0.01 12.42 4.91
C TYR A 115 1.00 11.60 5.70
N SER A 116 2.24 12.06 5.78
CA SER A 116 3.27 11.44 6.60
C SER A 116 3.92 12.46 7.55
N TYR A 117 4.25 12.01 8.75
CA TYR A 117 4.96 12.78 9.76
C TYR A 117 6.26 12.08 10.13
N VAL A 118 7.38 12.77 9.95
CA VAL A 118 8.72 12.23 10.18
C VAL A 118 9.13 12.49 11.63
N PHE A 119 9.45 11.44 12.36
CA PHE A 119 10.00 11.53 13.72
C PHE A 119 11.51 11.79 13.69
N ARG A 120 12.07 12.17 14.84
CA ARG A 120 13.52 12.45 14.99
C ARG A 120 14.42 11.25 14.71
N ASN A 121 13.92 10.04 14.91
CA ASN A 121 14.63 8.78 14.64
C ASN A 121 14.56 8.33 13.16
N GLY A 122 13.96 9.13 12.27
CA GLY A 122 13.78 8.81 10.86
C GLY A 122 12.55 7.97 10.53
N TRP A 123 11.85 7.43 11.52
CA TRP A 123 10.57 6.75 11.30
C TRP A 123 9.52 7.74 10.84
N GLU A 124 8.53 7.26 10.08
CA GLU A 124 7.39 8.09 9.68
C GLU A 124 6.09 7.40 10.10
N PHE A 125 5.19 8.18 10.66
CA PHE A 125 3.79 7.81 10.78
C PHE A 125 3.08 8.23 9.49
N SER A 126 2.20 7.39 8.95
CA SER A 126 1.45 7.69 7.74
C SER A 126 -0.05 7.50 7.93
N LEU A 127 -0.81 8.42 7.36
CA LEU A 127 -2.25 8.33 7.19
C LEU A 127 -2.51 8.36 5.69
N THR A 128 -3.09 7.29 5.15
CA THR A 128 -3.36 7.13 3.73
C THR A 128 -4.86 7.06 3.48
N GLN A 129 -5.38 7.97 2.69
CA GLN A 129 -6.69 7.87 2.07
C GLN A 129 -6.49 7.16 0.73
N LYS A 130 -7.16 6.02 0.56
CA LYS A 130 -6.98 5.11 -0.57
C LYS A 130 -8.28 4.95 -1.34
N ASN A 131 -8.21 5.06 -2.66
CA ASN A 131 -9.30 4.75 -3.58
C ASN A 131 -8.79 3.72 -4.60
N ASN A 132 -9.52 2.65 -4.77
CA ASN A 132 -9.24 1.62 -5.75
C ASN A 132 -10.38 1.54 -6.75
N VAL A 133 -10.05 1.55 -8.02
CA VAL A 133 -10.99 1.33 -9.13
C VAL A 133 -10.56 0.06 -9.87
N ASN A 134 -11.39 -0.97 -9.82
CA ASN A 134 -11.13 -2.23 -10.47
C ASN A 134 -11.90 -2.31 -11.79
N PHE A 135 -11.21 -2.68 -12.87
CA PHE A 135 -11.77 -2.78 -14.22
C PHE A 135 -12.28 -4.18 -14.55
N ILE A 136 -11.65 -5.20 -13.94
CA ILE A 136 -11.93 -6.61 -14.22
C ILE A 136 -12.14 -7.31 -12.88
N HIS A 137 -13.32 -7.83 -12.61
CA HIS A 137 -13.74 -8.53 -11.39
C HIS A 137 -13.54 -7.75 -10.08
N GLY A 138 -14.20 -8.19 -9.02
CA GLY A 138 -14.19 -7.56 -7.71
C GLY A 138 -15.11 -6.34 -7.61
N ASP A 139 -15.04 -5.65 -6.47
CA ASP A 139 -15.79 -4.41 -6.28
C ASP A 139 -15.21 -3.32 -7.18
N THR A 140 -16.04 -2.73 -8.03
CA THR A 140 -15.63 -1.71 -8.99
C THR A 140 -14.94 -0.53 -8.31
N PHE A 141 -15.40 -0.15 -7.12
CA PHE A 141 -14.84 0.96 -6.37
C PHE A 141 -14.74 0.63 -4.89
N ARG A 142 -13.56 0.89 -4.31
CA ARG A 142 -13.32 0.82 -2.87
C ARG A 142 -12.64 2.10 -2.44
N ASN A 143 -13.04 2.64 -1.31
CA ASN A 143 -12.33 3.75 -0.68
C ASN A 143 -12.18 3.53 0.82
N GLY A 144 -11.16 4.11 1.41
CA GLY A 144 -10.96 4.00 2.84
C GLY A 144 -9.71 4.68 3.34
N MET A 145 -9.39 4.38 4.59
CA MET A 145 -8.24 4.97 5.26
C MET A 145 -7.37 3.89 5.89
N LEU A 146 -6.08 4.07 5.75
CA LEU A 146 -5.04 3.22 6.33
C LEU A 146 -4.14 4.07 7.22
N LEU A 147 -3.80 3.51 8.37
CA LEU A 147 -2.76 4.02 9.26
C LEU A 147 -1.52 3.15 9.12
N GLY A 148 -0.35 3.74 9.17
CA GLY A 148 0.86 2.97 9.02
C GLY A 148 2.11 3.65 9.53
N PHE A 149 3.19 2.90 9.40
CA PHE A 149 4.54 3.34 9.72
C PHE A 149 5.47 3.05 8.56
N LYS A 150 6.46 3.93 8.40
CA LYS A 150 7.57 3.75 7.48
C LYS A 150 8.85 3.69 8.28
N ILE A 151 9.62 2.66 8.05
CA ILE A 151 10.86 2.34 8.76
C ILE A 151 12.00 2.51 7.77
N PRO A 152 12.95 3.45 7.98
CA PRO A 152 14.11 3.59 7.12
C PRO A 152 15.07 2.42 7.30
N PHE A 153 15.80 2.07 6.25
CA PHE A 153 16.90 1.10 6.28
C PHE A 153 18.25 1.81 6.24
#